data_7768419550c18f594ea1773a898cc87c
#
_entry.id   7768419550c18f594ea1773a898cc87c
#
_cell.length_a   1.000
_cell.length_b   1.000
_cell.length_c   1.000
_cell.angle_alpha   90.00
_cell.angle_beta   90.00
_cell.angle_gamma   90.00
#
_symmetry.space_group_name_H-M   'P 1'
#
loop_
_entity.id
_entity.type
_entity.pdbx_description
1 polymer ?
#
loop_
_entity_poly.entity_id
_entity_poly.type
_entity_poly.pdbx_seq_one_letter_code
_entity_poly.pdbx_strand_id
1 'polypeptide(L)'
;FIPERIADALERSDQVKDLSYMTVLMAGEGDFKEAEYSKYLNLHVVGANQAEAVGELSDDMISMDVERVNDFFASDRMECIVNENVLKNRGWKIGDQIILKCYYYDPASELNKVEIHPMGGVVEVTIVASMEDISGKTNAIRTDVVIPAKTAQNIFEQSGLPFFADTVTFHVKDPLQLDAFKMEMQEIGLVEISSEAMESYAGYALMVRDASFIANATDLRHAIELMQAFFPVVCILVLLIGYVVSYLSGNSRREEFALMRLQGAKKIKVSLVFLAEQMLLVLAGNLVGDVVIALAVPAFTTMAVVNVLVFVAYLIGAAAAYGRMSRGSVVYLLSAVQ
;
A
#
# COMPACT_ATOMS: atom_id res chain seq x y z
N PHE A 1 12.08 -5.39 -23.51
CA PHE A 1 13.31 -5.83 -22.84
C PHE A 1 13.93 -4.65 -22.12
N ILE A 2 14.23 -4.80 -20.84
CA ILE A 2 14.77 -3.75 -19.98
C ILE A 2 16.26 -4.01 -19.81
N PRO A 3 17.14 -3.13 -20.30
CA PRO A 3 18.58 -3.33 -20.20
C PRO A 3 19.04 -3.20 -18.73
N GLU A 4 20.13 -3.87 -18.40
CA GLU A 4 20.74 -3.86 -17.07
C GLU A 4 20.90 -2.44 -16.50
N ARG A 5 21.28 -1.46 -17.36
CA ARG A 5 21.41 -0.05 -16.97
C ARG A 5 20.14 0.53 -16.32
N ILE A 6 18.95 0.16 -16.82
CA ILE A 6 17.68 0.63 -16.26
C ILE A 6 17.36 -0.15 -14.99
N ALA A 7 17.59 -1.47 -14.98
CA ALA A 7 17.40 -2.29 -13.78
C ALA A 7 18.29 -1.79 -12.62
N ASP A 8 19.56 -1.50 -12.88
CA ASP A 8 20.49 -0.92 -11.91
C ASP A 8 20.06 0.47 -11.42
N ALA A 9 19.51 1.31 -12.30
CA ALA A 9 19.02 2.62 -11.92
C ALA A 9 17.79 2.51 -11.00
N LEU A 10 16.89 1.55 -11.27
CA LEU A 10 15.74 1.26 -10.41
C LEU A 10 16.17 0.73 -9.04
N GLU A 11 17.18 -0.15 -8.98
CA GLU A 11 17.70 -0.68 -7.72
C GLU A 11 18.33 0.41 -6.84
N ARG A 12 18.94 1.44 -7.45
CA ARG A 12 19.54 2.58 -6.74
C ARG A 12 18.56 3.68 -6.37
N SER A 13 17.34 3.63 -6.89
CA SER A 13 16.32 4.64 -6.60
C SER A 13 15.82 4.56 -5.17
N ASP A 14 15.82 5.69 -4.47
CA ASP A 14 15.22 5.82 -3.14
C ASP A 14 13.68 5.72 -3.15
N GLN A 15 13.06 5.81 -4.31
CA GLN A 15 11.61 5.77 -4.51
C GLN A 15 11.09 4.34 -4.73
N VAL A 16 11.98 3.39 -5.03
CA VAL A 16 11.66 2.00 -5.36
C VAL A 16 11.89 1.09 -4.15
N LYS A 17 11.00 0.14 -3.95
CA LYS A 17 11.15 -0.97 -2.99
C LYS A 17 10.63 -2.26 -3.59
N ASP A 18 11.08 -3.39 -3.03
CA ASP A 18 10.64 -4.73 -3.41
C ASP A 18 10.80 -4.97 -4.93
N LEU A 19 11.99 -4.63 -5.46
CA LEU A 19 12.31 -4.78 -6.88
C LEU A 19 12.37 -6.26 -7.26
N SER A 20 11.49 -6.66 -8.17
CA SER A 20 11.49 -7.99 -8.75
C SER A 20 11.65 -7.93 -10.26
N TYR A 21 12.42 -8.84 -10.82
CA TYR A 21 12.64 -8.92 -12.24
C TYR A 21 12.74 -10.36 -12.73
N MET A 22 12.39 -10.55 -13.99
CA MET A 22 12.54 -11.83 -14.67
C MET A 22 13.04 -11.65 -16.10
N THR A 23 13.67 -12.70 -16.59
CA THR A 23 14.03 -12.87 -18.00
C THR A 23 13.48 -14.20 -18.50
N VAL A 24 13.01 -14.24 -19.75
CA VAL A 24 12.43 -15.43 -20.36
C VAL A 24 13.35 -15.95 -21.45
N LEU A 25 13.76 -17.19 -21.33
CA LEU A 25 14.56 -17.91 -22.28
C LEU A 25 13.76 -19.07 -22.86
N MET A 26 13.99 -19.39 -24.12
CA MET A 26 13.53 -20.63 -24.69
C MET A 26 14.59 -21.71 -24.50
N ALA A 27 14.19 -22.91 -24.19
CA ALA A 27 15.12 -24.01 -24.07
C ALA A 27 14.60 -25.30 -24.69
N GLY A 28 15.52 -26.18 -24.96
CA GLY A 28 15.25 -27.60 -25.30
C GLY A 28 16.11 -28.53 -24.47
N GLU A 29 15.63 -29.72 -24.25
CA GLU A 29 16.34 -30.76 -23.53
C GLU A 29 17.44 -31.37 -24.41
N GLY A 30 18.65 -31.50 -23.88
CA GLY A 30 19.80 -32.10 -24.54
C GLY A 30 20.55 -31.18 -25.51
N ASP A 31 21.56 -31.73 -26.18
CA ASP A 31 22.34 -31.01 -27.19
C ASP A 31 21.83 -31.33 -28.58
N PHE A 32 21.16 -30.38 -29.23
CA PHE A 32 20.58 -30.52 -30.56
C PHE A 32 21.07 -29.46 -31.53
N LYS A 33 20.96 -29.72 -32.84
CA LYS A 33 21.45 -28.80 -33.88
C LYS A 33 20.45 -27.70 -34.20
N GLU A 34 20.94 -26.57 -34.67
CA GLU A 34 20.12 -25.40 -35.07
C GLU A 34 18.98 -25.73 -36.05
N ALA A 35 19.21 -26.62 -36.99
CA ALA A 35 18.19 -27.05 -37.97
C ALA A 35 16.96 -27.73 -37.33
N GLU A 36 17.03 -28.08 -36.06
CA GLU A 36 16.01 -28.83 -35.35
C GLU A 36 15.26 -27.98 -34.30
N TYR A 37 15.47 -26.64 -34.23
CA TYR A 37 14.90 -25.76 -33.24
C TYR A 37 13.38 -25.89 -33.08
N SER A 38 12.64 -25.86 -34.20
CA SER A 38 11.18 -25.94 -34.16
C SER A 38 10.65 -27.24 -33.51
N LYS A 39 11.48 -28.26 -33.39
CA LYS A 39 11.13 -29.55 -32.77
C LYS A 39 11.49 -29.60 -31.30
N TYR A 40 12.59 -28.97 -30.89
CA TYR A 40 13.18 -29.15 -29.58
C TYR A 40 13.01 -27.92 -28.64
N LEU A 41 12.86 -26.70 -29.18
CA LEU A 41 12.59 -25.52 -28.39
C LEU A 41 11.13 -25.49 -27.89
N ASN A 42 10.91 -26.19 -26.81
CA ASN A 42 9.56 -26.38 -26.28
C ASN A 42 9.43 -26.13 -24.77
N LEU A 43 10.50 -25.60 -24.13
CA LEU A 43 10.53 -25.24 -22.74
C LEU A 43 10.70 -23.72 -22.59
N HIS A 44 9.90 -23.12 -21.76
CA HIS A 44 10.06 -21.73 -21.32
C HIS A 44 10.81 -21.74 -19.99
N VAL A 45 12.02 -21.21 -20.00
CA VAL A 45 12.87 -21.08 -18.81
C VAL A 45 12.82 -19.63 -18.33
N VAL A 46 12.41 -19.42 -17.11
CA VAL A 46 12.31 -18.09 -16.51
C VAL A 46 13.41 -17.94 -15.47
N GLY A 47 14.31 -16.96 -15.69
CA GLY A 47 15.26 -16.52 -14.69
C GLY A 47 14.65 -15.41 -13.84
N ALA A 48 14.51 -15.61 -12.53
CA ALA A 48 13.85 -14.66 -11.64
C ALA A 48 14.64 -14.45 -10.34
N ASN A 49 14.49 -13.26 -9.74
CA ASN A 49 15.10 -12.95 -8.44
C ASN A 49 14.18 -13.22 -7.24
N GLN A 50 12.92 -13.50 -7.48
CA GLN A 50 11.92 -13.92 -6.47
C GLN A 50 10.72 -14.57 -7.14
N ALA A 51 9.90 -15.31 -6.38
CA ALA A 51 8.76 -16.04 -6.92
C ALA A 51 7.73 -15.12 -7.60
N GLU A 52 7.42 -13.98 -6.97
CA GLU A 52 6.45 -12.99 -7.45
C GLU A 52 6.84 -12.35 -8.80
N ALA A 53 8.13 -12.39 -9.18
CA ALA A 53 8.58 -11.96 -10.50
C ALA A 53 8.02 -12.84 -11.62
N VAL A 54 7.70 -14.10 -11.33
CA VAL A 54 7.20 -15.10 -12.30
C VAL A 54 5.67 -14.99 -12.47
N GLY A 55 5.13 -13.82 -12.38
CA GLY A 55 3.70 -13.58 -12.50
C GLY A 55 2.94 -13.87 -11.20
N GLU A 56 1.99 -14.82 -11.23
CA GLU A 56 1.19 -15.17 -10.06
C GLU A 56 1.75 -16.37 -9.26
N LEU A 57 3.05 -16.63 -9.36
CA LEU A 57 3.72 -17.63 -8.55
C LEU A 57 3.96 -17.06 -7.14
N SER A 58 3.56 -17.81 -6.11
CA SER A 58 3.83 -17.48 -4.72
C SER A 58 4.64 -18.60 -4.05
N ASP A 59 5.32 -18.29 -2.96
CA ASP A 59 6.22 -19.23 -2.27
C ASP A 59 5.51 -20.52 -1.84
N ASP A 60 4.24 -20.45 -1.46
CA ASP A 60 3.42 -21.59 -1.05
C ASP A 60 3.06 -22.55 -2.19
N MET A 61 3.21 -22.11 -3.45
CA MET A 61 3.03 -22.96 -4.65
C MET A 61 4.27 -23.77 -5.01
N ILE A 62 5.38 -23.57 -4.30
CA ILE A 62 6.65 -24.26 -4.52
C ILE A 62 6.81 -25.34 -3.47
N SER A 63 7.19 -26.55 -3.89
CA SER A 63 7.32 -27.72 -3.01
C SER A 63 8.59 -27.70 -2.15
N MET A 64 8.88 -26.56 -1.50
CA MET A 64 9.98 -26.40 -0.55
C MET A 64 9.66 -25.36 0.53
N ASP A 65 10.42 -25.33 1.63
CA ASP A 65 10.25 -24.37 2.71
C ASP A 65 10.57 -22.95 2.25
N VAL A 66 9.86 -21.93 2.79
CA VAL A 66 9.98 -20.52 2.40
C VAL A 66 11.42 -19.99 2.53
N GLU A 67 12.14 -20.37 3.58
CA GLU A 67 13.56 -19.97 3.75
C GLU A 67 14.41 -20.49 2.59
N ARG A 68 14.15 -21.71 2.13
CA ARG A 68 14.87 -22.32 1.02
C ARG A 68 14.47 -21.75 -0.34
N VAL A 69 13.19 -21.30 -0.50
CA VAL A 69 12.73 -20.55 -1.68
C VAL A 69 13.51 -19.24 -1.80
N ASN A 70 13.62 -18.48 -0.73
CA ASN A 70 14.37 -17.22 -0.73
C ASN A 70 15.87 -17.45 -1.02
N ASP A 71 16.47 -18.50 -0.43
CA ASP A 71 17.87 -18.87 -0.69
C ASP A 71 18.08 -19.31 -2.15
N PHE A 72 17.13 -20.02 -2.74
CA PHE A 72 17.16 -20.41 -4.15
C PHE A 72 17.22 -19.16 -5.05
N PHE A 73 16.26 -18.23 -4.92
CA PHE A 73 16.19 -17.04 -5.78
C PHE A 73 17.38 -16.08 -5.58
N ALA A 74 17.97 -16.03 -4.39
CA ALA A 74 19.13 -15.20 -4.10
C ALA A 74 20.46 -15.83 -4.61
N SER A 75 20.45 -17.12 -4.95
CA SER A 75 21.66 -17.87 -5.32
C SER A 75 22.04 -17.70 -6.80
N ASP A 76 23.24 -18.16 -7.13
CA ASP A 76 23.77 -18.33 -8.49
C ASP A 76 23.96 -19.81 -8.87
N ARG A 77 23.35 -20.71 -8.07
CA ARG A 77 23.51 -22.15 -8.23
C ARG A 77 22.81 -22.64 -9.49
N MET A 78 23.38 -23.65 -10.13
CA MET A 78 22.79 -24.34 -11.26
C MET A 78 21.67 -25.31 -10.78
N GLU A 79 20.65 -24.72 -10.18
CA GLU A 79 19.45 -25.38 -9.67
C GLU A 79 18.22 -24.85 -10.40
N CYS A 80 17.16 -25.65 -10.47
CA CYS A 80 15.91 -25.24 -11.08
C CYS A 80 14.69 -25.79 -10.33
N ILE A 81 13.59 -25.04 -10.45
CA ILE A 81 12.24 -25.43 -10.05
C ILE A 81 11.47 -25.75 -11.32
N VAL A 82 10.74 -26.85 -11.38
CA VAL A 82 10.06 -27.30 -12.59
C VAL A 82 8.56 -27.40 -12.36
N ASN A 83 7.77 -26.96 -13.35
CA ASN A 83 6.32 -27.09 -13.34
C ASN A 83 5.90 -28.57 -13.21
N GLU A 84 4.94 -28.87 -12.34
CA GLU A 84 4.47 -30.23 -12.06
C GLU A 84 4.02 -30.99 -13.31
N ASN A 85 3.35 -30.31 -14.23
CA ASN A 85 2.89 -30.94 -15.49
C ASN A 85 4.07 -31.29 -16.38
N VAL A 86 5.11 -30.47 -16.41
CA VAL A 86 6.34 -30.73 -17.15
C VAL A 86 7.09 -31.88 -16.54
N LEU A 87 7.24 -31.95 -15.21
CA LEU A 87 7.82 -33.08 -14.50
C LEU A 87 7.14 -34.40 -14.88
N LYS A 88 5.81 -34.42 -14.78
CA LYS A 88 4.99 -35.64 -15.13
C LYS A 88 5.16 -36.04 -16.60
N ASN A 89 5.08 -35.06 -17.52
CA ASN A 89 5.14 -35.31 -18.96
C ASN A 89 6.53 -35.79 -19.44
N ARG A 90 7.60 -35.26 -18.78
CA ARG A 90 8.99 -35.65 -19.13
C ARG A 90 9.49 -36.86 -18.34
N GLY A 91 8.78 -37.26 -17.29
CA GLY A 91 9.20 -38.32 -16.39
C GLY A 91 10.37 -37.94 -15.49
N TRP A 92 10.62 -36.65 -15.31
CA TRP A 92 11.66 -36.09 -14.43
C TRP A 92 11.27 -36.20 -12.97
N LYS A 93 12.27 -36.23 -12.10
CA LYS A 93 12.09 -36.28 -10.63
C LYS A 93 12.92 -35.22 -9.94
N ILE A 94 12.50 -34.80 -8.77
CA ILE A 94 13.33 -33.95 -7.89
C ILE A 94 14.62 -34.71 -7.58
N GLY A 95 15.75 -34.00 -7.76
CA GLY A 95 17.11 -34.55 -7.65
C GLY A 95 17.75 -34.95 -8.99
N ASP A 96 16.98 -35.03 -10.08
CA ASP A 96 17.55 -35.32 -11.40
C ASP A 96 18.33 -34.09 -11.92
N GLN A 97 19.41 -34.41 -12.67
CA GLN A 97 20.15 -33.42 -13.44
C GLN A 97 19.62 -33.42 -14.87
N ILE A 98 19.27 -32.25 -15.38
CA ILE A 98 18.79 -32.06 -16.76
C ILE A 98 19.76 -31.18 -17.52
N ILE A 99 19.91 -31.46 -18.79
CA ILE A 99 20.74 -30.69 -19.72
C ILE A 99 19.81 -29.84 -20.58
N LEU A 100 19.98 -28.52 -20.49
CA LEU A 100 19.20 -27.57 -21.25
C LEU A 100 20.09 -26.82 -22.24
N LYS A 101 19.61 -26.63 -23.46
CA LYS A 101 20.22 -25.75 -24.45
C LYS A 101 19.33 -24.52 -24.59
N CYS A 102 19.83 -23.39 -24.11
CA CYS A 102 19.07 -22.14 -24.00
C CYS A 102 19.22 -21.26 -25.24
N TYR A 103 18.20 -20.49 -25.52
CA TYR A 103 18.10 -19.54 -26.62
C TYR A 103 17.35 -18.31 -26.16
N TYR A 104 17.65 -17.15 -26.74
CA TYR A 104 16.88 -15.95 -26.53
C TYR A 104 16.33 -15.42 -27.86
N TYR A 105 15.24 -14.66 -27.77
CA TYR A 105 14.71 -13.90 -28.89
C TYR A 105 15.45 -12.58 -29.00
N ASP A 106 15.93 -12.21 -30.20
CA ASP A 106 16.53 -10.90 -30.38
C ASP A 106 15.44 -9.82 -30.35
N PRO A 107 15.48 -8.90 -29.37
CA PRO A 107 14.53 -7.80 -29.27
C PRO A 107 14.63 -6.79 -30.39
N ALA A 108 15.76 -6.74 -31.11
CA ALA A 108 15.98 -5.88 -32.25
C ALA A 108 15.45 -6.46 -33.56
N SER A 109 14.93 -7.69 -33.55
CA SER A 109 14.39 -8.31 -34.75
C SER A 109 13.14 -7.57 -35.25
N GLU A 110 13.03 -7.40 -36.57
CA GLU A 110 11.84 -6.79 -37.18
C GLU A 110 10.58 -7.62 -36.88
N LEU A 111 9.43 -6.97 -36.77
CA LEU A 111 8.12 -7.54 -36.40
C LEU A 111 7.72 -8.83 -37.16
N ASN A 112 8.29 -9.05 -38.34
CA ASN A 112 7.97 -10.21 -39.20
C ASN A 112 9.01 -11.33 -39.17
N LYS A 113 10.13 -11.17 -38.45
CA LYS A 113 11.21 -12.16 -38.41
C LYS A 113 11.89 -12.12 -37.04
N VAL A 114 11.37 -12.93 -36.14
CA VAL A 114 12.01 -13.11 -34.83
C VAL A 114 13.28 -13.94 -35.04
N GLU A 115 14.43 -13.34 -34.74
CA GLU A 115 15.69 -14.07 -34.75
C GLU A 115 15.92 -14.72 -33.39
N ILE A 116 16.29 -16.00 -33.44
CA ILE A 116 16.56 -16.82 -32.26
C ILE A 116 18.05 -17.08 -32.21
N HIS A 117 18.68 -16.66 -31.14
CA HIS A 117 20.13 -16.82 -30.97
C HIS A 117 20.46 -17.87 -29.91
N PRO A 118 21.41 -18.78 -30.18
CA PRO A 118 21.86 -19.76 -29.22
C PRO A 118 22.64 -19.09 -28.10
N MET A 119 22.43 -19.53 -26.88
CA MET A 119 23.17 -19.06 -25.71
C MET A 119 24.25 -20.09 -25.34
N GLY A 120 25.49 -19.80 -25.67
CA GLY A 120 26.80 -20.34 -25.20
C GLY A 120 26.94 -21.82 -25.09
N GLY A 121 26.18 -22.71 -25.12
CA GLY A 121 26.37 -24.15 -24.91
C GLY A 121 25.21 -24.81 -24.17
N VAL A 122 25.48 -25.96 -23.63
CA VAL A 122 24.50 -26.68 -22.80
C VAL A 122 24.68 -26.28 -21.33
N VAL A 123 23.58 -26.09 -20.62
CA VAL A 123 23.53 -25.78 -19.20
C VAL A 123 23.00 -26.99 -18.46
N GLU A 124 23.76 -27.49 -17.50
CA GLU A 124 23.36 -28.60 -16.63
C GLU A 124 22.78 -28.01 -15.34
N VAL A 125 21.52 -28.32 -15.04
CA VAL A 125 20.82 -27.84 -13.84
C VAL A 125 20.20 -28.99 -13.06
N THR A 126 20.16 -28.88 -11.74
CA THR A 126 19.57 -29.87 -10.84
C THR A 126 18.17 -29.47 -10.45
N ILE A 127 17.21 -30.35 -10.59
CA ILE A 127 15.82 -30.11 -10.17
C ILE A 127 15.74 -30.19 -8.65
N VAL A 128 15.47 -29.07 -7.99
CA VAL A 128 15.42 -29.01 -6.50
C VAL A 128 14.00 -28.99 -5.95
N ALA A 129 13.03 -28.57 -6.75
CA ALA A 129 11.61 -28.55 -6.38
C ALA A 129 10.68 -28.60 -7.59
N SER A 130 9.39 -28.79 -7.30
CA SER A 130 8.31 -28.56 -8.26
C SER A 130 7.52 -27.30 -7.88
N MET A 131 6.84 -26.71 -8.87
CA MET A 131 5.86 -25.64 -8.69
C MET A 131 4.52 -26.01 -9.28
N GLU A 132 3.44 -25.47 -8.74
CA GLU A 132 2.11 -25.60 -9.29
C GLU A 132 2.02 -24.96 -10.69
N ASP A 133 1.08 -25.47 -11.51
CA ASP A 133 0.85 -24.91 -12.83
C ASP A 133 0.08 -23.59 -12.75
N ILE A 134 0.73 -22.50 -13.12
CA ILE A 134 0.17 -21.15 -13.14
C ILE A 134 -0.40 -20.74 -14.51
N SER A 135 -0.30 -21.58 -15.54
CA SER A 135 -0.66 -21.24 -16.93
C SER A 135 -2.13 -20.84 -17.14
N GLY A 136 -3.00 -21.17 -16.21
CA GLY A 136 -4.43 -20.79 -16.21
C GLY A 136 -4.76 -19.47 -15.53
N LYS A 137 -3.80 -18.77 -14.93
CA LYS A 137 -4.02 -17.52 -14.22
C LYS A 137 -3.96 -16.31 -15.17
N THR A 138 -4.61 -15.21 -14.80
CA THR A 138 -4.90 -14.07 -15.71
C THR A 138 -3.66 -13.37 -16.26
N ASN A 139 -2.56 -13.33 -15.51
CA ASN A 139 -1.32 -12.64 -15.90
C ASN A 139 -0.12 -13.60 -15.97
N ALA A 140 -0.38 -14.89 -16.06
CA ALA A 140 0.69 -15.88 -16.04
C ALA A 140 1.43 -15.93 -17.39
N ILE A 141 2.74 -15.83 -17.31
CA ILE A 141 3.62 -16.20 -18.41
C ILE A 141 3.79 -17.72 -18.38
N ARG A 142 3.76 -18.36 -19.54
CA ARG A 142 4.05 -19.79 -19.61
C ARG A 142 5.43 -20.03 -19.02
N THR A 143 5.48 -20.81 -17.95
CA THR A 143 6.70 -21.11 -17.21
C THR A 143 6.79 -22.61 -17.01
N ASP A 144 7.77 -23.20 -17.68
CA ASP A 144 8.03 -24.64 -17.59
C ASP A 144 9.14 -24.92 -16.56
N VAL A 145 10.16 -24.06 -16.51
CA VAL A 145 11.32 -24.15 -15.61
C VAL A 145 11.66 -22.78 -15.05
N VAL A 146 11.94 -22.69 -13.77
CA VAL A 146 12.43 -21.47 -13.11
C VAL A 146 13.87 -21.69 -12.65
N ILE A 147 14.74 -20.74 -12.92
CA ILE A 147 16.13 -20.69 -12.44
C ILE A 147 16.37 -19.36 -11.70
N PRO A 148 17.35 -19.28 -10.80
CA PRO A 148 17.72 -18.01 -10.19
C PRO A 148 18.13 -16.95 -11.23
N ALA A 149 17.80 -15.70 -11.01
CA ALA A 149 18.15 -14.61 -11.93
C ALA A 149 19.66 -14.51 -12.16
N LYS A 150 20.48 -14.70 -11.12
CA LYS A 150 21.93 -14.71 -11.23
C LYS A 150 22.45 -15.86 -12.10
N THR A 151 21.80 -17.02 -12.03
CA THR A 151 22.11 -18.15 -12.91
C THR A 151 21.79 -17.77 -14.37
N ALA A 152 20.67 -17.10 -14.63
CA ALA A 152 20.35 -16.59 -15.95
C ALA A 152 21.39 -15.53 -16.43
N GLN A 153 21.79 -14.59 -15.57
CA GLN A 153 22.87 -13.62 -15.87
C GLN A 153 24.16 -14.32 -16.25
N ASN A 154 24.59 -15.32 -15.51
CA ASN A 154 25.78 -16.11 -15.84
C ASN A 154 25.69 -16.79 -17.22
N ILE A 155 24.50 -17.24 -17.61
CA ILE A 155 24.26 -17.84 -18.94
C ILE A 155 24.43 -16.78 -20.02
N PHE A 156 23.91 -15.56 -19.82
CA PHE A 156 24.08 -14.43 -20.74
C PHE A 156 25.57 -14.05 -20.87
N GLU A 157 26.27 -13.89 -19.76
CA GLU A 157 27.70 -13.52 -19.76
C GLU A 157 28.57 -14.57 -20.47
N GLN A 158 28.35 -15.86 -20.19
CA GLN A 158 29.05 -16.96 -20.87
C GLN A 158 28.79 -16.98 -22.38
N SER A 159 27.66 -16.43 -22.79
CA SER A 159 27.27 -16.31 -24.20
C SER A 159 27.83 -15.03 -24.86
N GLY A 160 28.48 -14.15 -24.09
CA GLY A 160 28.95 -12.83 -24.57
C GLY A 160 27.83 -11.84 -24.86
N LEU A 161 26.67 -12.04 -24.26
CA LEU A 161 25.48 -11.23 -24.45
C LEU A 161 25.24 -10.35 -23.23
N PRO A 162 24.76 -9.09 -23.40
CA PRO A 162 24.34 -8.27 -22.28
C PRO A 162 23.08 -8.86 -21.67
N PHE A 163 23.00 -8.85 -20.34
CA PHE A 163 21.79 -9.25 -19.64
C PHE A 163 20.68 -8.21 -19.87
N PHE A 164 19.46 -8.70 -20.00
CA PHE A 164 18.25 -7.88 -19.99
C PHE A 164 17.12 -8.60 -19.25
N ALA A 165 16.23 -7.84 -18.65
CA ALA A 165 15.00 -8.34 -18.07
C ALA A 165 13.83 -8.10 -19.03
N ASP A 166 12.93 -9.08 -19.13
CA ASP A 166 11.69 -8.94 -19.89
C ASP A 166 10.69 -8.08 -19.15
N THR A 167 10.63 -8.26 -17.84
CA THR A 167 9.73 -7.52 -16.95
C THR A 167 10.45 -7.17 -15.66
N VAL A 168 10.21 -5.96 -15.18
CA VAL A 168 10.64 -5.49 -13.86
C VAL A 168 9.40 -4.98 -13.14
N THR A 169 9.16 -5.47 -11.93
CA THR A 169 8.04 -5.06 -11.08
C THR A 169 8.59 -4.54 -9.77
N PHE A 170 7.99 -3.50 -9.23
CA PHE A 170 8.40 -2.91 -7.97
C PHE A 170 7.25 -2.16 -7.32
N HIS A 171 7.42 -1.82 -6.04
CA HIS A 171 6.49 -0.95 -5.33
C HIS A 171 7.06 0.45 -5.18
N VAL A 172 6.20 1.46 -5.30
CA VAL A 172 6.57 2.84 -4.98
C VAL A 172 6.63 2.99 -3.46
N LYS A 173 7.74 3.52 -2.94
CA LYS A 173 7.98 3.62 -1.50
C LYS A 173 7.03 4.61 -0.81
N ASP A 174 6.79 5.75 -1.45
CA ASP A 174 5.84 6.75 -0.98
C ASP A 174 4.81 7.10 -2.07
N PRO A 175 3.62 6.48 -2.03
CA PRO A 175 2.57 6.76 -3.01
C PRO A 175 2.07 8.21 -3.04
N LEU A 176 2.35 9.01 -1.99
CA LEU A 176 1.97 10.43 -1.98
C LEU A 176 2.91 11.30 -2.84
N GLN A 177 4.07 10.76 -3.22
CA GLN A 177 5.04 11.41 -4.10
C GLN A 177 5.05 10.82 -5.51
N LEU A 178 3.93 10.26 -5.95
CA LEU A 178 3.82 9.57 -7.24
C LEU A 178 4.26 10.44 -8.44
N ASP A 179 3.98 11.74 -8.42
CA ASP A 179 4.40 12.65 -9.49
C ASP A 179 5.92 12.80 -9.55
N ALA A 180 6.59 12.92 -8.40
CA ALA A 180 8.04 12.98 -8.33
C ALA A 180 8.67 11.66 -8.78
N PHE A 181 8.08 10.54 -8.39
CA PHE A 181 8.46 9.22 -8.87
C PHE A 181 8.35 9.09 -10.39
N LYS A 182 7.24 9.51 -11.00
CA LYS A 182 7.04 9.46 -12.46
C LYS A 182 8.08 10.31 -13.20
N MET A 183 8.45 11.47 -12.67
CA MET A 183 9.51 12.31 -13.24
C MET A 183 10.88 11.62 -13.19
N GLU A 184 11.24 11.01 -12.06
CA GLU A 184 12.48 10.24 -11.92
C GLU A 184 12.52 9.06 -12.91
N MET A 185 11.42 8.32 -13.05
CA MET A 185 11.34 7.21 -14.00
C MET A 185 11.49 7.67 -15.46
N GLN A 186 10.97 8.83 -15.79
CA GLN A 186 11.16 9.42 -17.11
C GLN A 186 12.64 9.82 -17.38
N GLU A 187 13.35 10.32 -16.36
CA GLU A 187 14.79 10.62 -16.46
C GLU A 187 15.63 9.36 -16.66
N ILE A 188 15.24 8.24 -16.06
CA ILE A 188 15.87 6.93 -16.28
C ILE A 188 15.62 6.40 -17.70
N GLY A 189 14.58 6.90 -18.38
CA GLY A 189 14.22 6.54 -19.76
C GLY A 189 13.00 5.65 -19.87
N LEU A 190 12.20 5.55 -18.81
CA LEU A 190 10.91 4.85 -18.81
C LEU A 190 9.80 5.82 -19.23
N VAL A 191 8.86 5.36 -20.06
CA VAL A 191 7.71 6.16 -20.51
C VAL A 191 6.44 5.55 -19.94
N GLU A 192 5.67 6.35 -19.22
CA GLU A 192 4.38 5.90 -18.70
C GLU A 192 3.41 5.64 -19.86
N ILE A 193 2.86 4.43 -19.89
CA ILE A 193 1.86 4.02 -20.87
C ILE A 193 0.66 3.36 -20.19
N SER A 194 -0.50 3.46 -20.83
CA SER A 194 -1.69 2.68 -20.41
C SER A 194 -1.56 1.22 -20.89
N SER A 195 -2.27 0.32 -20.23
CA SER A 195 -2.33 -1.09 -20.63
C SER A 195 -2.79 -1.30 -22.08
N GLU A 196 -3.65 -0.42 -22.58
CA GLU A 196 -4.17 -0.46 -23.97
C GLU A 196 -3.12 -0.08 -25.02
N ALA A 197 -2.17 0.78 -24.65
CA ALA A 197 -1.11 1.24 -25.55
C ALA A 197 0.09 0.28 -25.59
N MET A 198 0.15 -0.72 -24.72
CA MET A 198 1.31 -1.60 -24.58
C MET A 198 1.60 -2.43 -25.83
N GLU A 199 0.56 -2.88 -26.55
CA GLU A 199 0.72 -3.71 -27.73
C GLU A 199 1.40 -2.99 -28.93
N SER A 200 1.34 -1.66 -28.96
CA SER A 200 1.87 -0.83 -30.06
C SER A 200 3.11 0.00 -29.69
N TYR A 201 3.56 -0.08 -28.41
CA TYR A 201 4.66 0.74 -27.94
C TYR A 201 6.02 0.07 -28.15
N ALA A 202 6.92 0.78 -28.83
CA ALA A 202 8.31 0.37 -29.00
C ALA A 202 9.20 1.22 -28.10
N GLY A 203 9.60 0.70 -26.95
CA GLY A 203 10.44 1.41 -25.97
C GLY A 203 10.33 0.80 -24.57
N TYR A 204 10.90 1.48 -23.59
CA TYR A 204 10.85 1.04 -22.20
C TYR A 204 9.59 1.63 -21.54
N ALA A 205 8.59 0.78 -21.38
CA ALA A 205 7.28 1.14 -20.85
C ALA A 205 7.25 1.08 -19.33
N LEU A 206 6.64 2.08 -18.71
CA LEU A 206 6.27 2.07 -17.30
C LEU A 206 4.74 1.97 -17.20
N MET A 207 4.25 0.92 -16.55
CA MET A 207 2.83 0.79 -16.24
C MET A 207 2.63 1.02 -14.74
N VAL A 208 1.96 2.11 -14.40
CA VAL A 208 1.62 2.44 -13.01
C VAL A 208 0.22 1.92 -12.70
N ARG A 209 0.11 1.01 -11.73
CA ARG A 209 -1.19 0.49 -11.25
C ARG A 209 -1.68 1.33 -10.08
N ASP A 210 -2.07 2.56 -10.35
CA ASP A 210 -2.51 3.54 -9.35
C ASP A 210 -4.03 3.69 -9.24
N ALA A 211 -4.81 3.06 -10.12
CA ALA A 211 -6.26 3.23 -10.18
C ALA A 211 -6.97 2.92 -8.84
N SER A 212 -6.58 1.83 -8.16
CA SER A 212 -7.14 1.49 -6.85
C SER A 212 -6.69 2.45 -5.75
N PHE A 213 -5.45 2.94 -5.83
CA PHE A 213 -4.92 3.94 -4.90
C PHE A 213 -5.63 5.29 -5.07
N ILE A 214 -5.79 5.75 -6.31
CA ILE A 214 -6.50 7.00 -6.63
C ILE A 214 -7.96 6.93 -6.19
N ALA A 215 -8.65 5.80 -6.45
CA ALA A 215 -10.03 5.61 -6.00
C ALA A 215 -10.12 5.68 -4.47
N ASN A 216 -9.31 4.95 -3.75
CA ASN A 216 -9.28 4.95 -2.27
C ASN A 216 -8.89 6.32 -1.70
N ALA A 217 -7.91 7.00 -2.30
CA ALA A 217 -7.50 8.35 -1.89
C ALA A 217 -8.61 9.38 -2.12
N THR A 218 -9.35 9.27 -3.23
CA THR A 218 -10.49 10.12 -3.55
C THR A 218 -11.63 9.90 -2.55
N ASP A 219 -11.97 8.65 -2.25
CA ASP A 219 -13.00 8.31 -1.26
C ASP A 219 -12.64 8.82 0.14
N LEU A 220 -11.38 8.67 0.53
CA LEU A 220 -10.88 9.19 1.80
C LEU A 220 -10.95 10.73 1.84
N ARG A 221 -10.60 11.39 0.75
CA ARG A 221 -10.68 12.85 0.63
C ARG A 221 -12.12 13.33 0.75
N HIS A 222 -13.05 12.70 0.07
CA HIS A 222 -14.49 13.00 0.20
C HIS A 222 -15.00 12.76 1.61
N ALA A 223 -14.56 11.70 2.30
CA ALA A 223 -14.90 11.46 3.69
C ALA A 223 -14.38 12.57 4.61
N ILE A 224 -13.15 13.04 4.40
CA ILE A 224 -12.56 14.16 5.15
C ILE A 224 -13.32 15.46 4.88
N GLU A 225 -13.62 15.79 3.63
CA GLU A 225 -14.39 16.97 3.24
C GLU A 225 -15.80 16.98 3.88
N LEU A 226 -16.48 15.83 3.87
CA LEU A 226 -17.76 15.66 4.57
C LEU A 226 -17.62 15.88 6.08
N MET A 227 -16.62 15.29 6.72
CA MET A 227 -16.35 15.50 8.15
C MET A 227 -16.07 16.95 8.47
N GLN A 228 -15.30 17.66 7.65
CA GLN A 228 -15.01 19.07 7.80
C GLN A 228 -16.29 19.94 7.65
N ALA A 229 -17.18 19.58 6.73
CA ALA A 229 -18.45 20.28 6.55
C ALA A 229 -19.43 20.06 7.72
N PHE A 230 -19.43 18.87 8.31
CA PHE A 230 -20.29 18.56 9.48
C PHE A 230 -19.73 19.12 10.80
N PHE A 231 -18.44 19.33 10.92
CA PHE A 231 -17.81 19.77 12.17
C PHE A 231 -18.41 21.10 12.73
N PRO A 232 -18.64 22.16 11.95
CA PRO A 232 -19.29 23.38 12.43
C PRO A 232 -20.71 23.14 12.98
N VAL A 233 -21.45 22.24 12.34
CA VAL A 233 -22.82 21.87 12.77
C VAL A 233 -22.78 21.19 14.14
N VAL A 234 -21.82 20.28 14.34
CA VAL A 234 -21.62 19.62 15.64
C VAL A 234 -21.23 20.66 16.71
N CYS A 235 -20.35 21.62 16.41
CA CYS A 235 -19.99 22.69 17.34
C CYS A 235 -21.21 23.56 17.75
N ILE A 236 -22.09 23.90 16.80
CA ILE A 236 -23.32 24.63 17.10
C ILE A 236 -24.26 23.81 18.00
N LEU A 237 -24.42 22.51 17.72
CA LEU A 237 -25.23 21.63 18.57
C LEU A 237 -24.67 21.53 19.98
N VAL A 238 -23.36 21.36 20.14
CA VAL A 238 -22.71 21.34 21.46
C VAL A 238 -22.89 22.66 22.21
N LEU A 239 -22.78 23.80 21.52
CA LEU A 239 -23.04 25.11 22.09
C LEU A 239 -24.50 25.22 22.61
N LEU A 240 -25.46 24.76 21.80
CA LEU A 240 -26.89 24.77 22.20
C LEU A 240 -27.13 23.84 23.41
N ILE A 241 -26.53 22.65 23.41
CA ILE A 241 -26.60 21.71 24.55
C ILE A 241 -26.01 22.36 25.79
N GLY A 242 -24.83 22.99 25.69
CA GLY A 242 -24.19 23.74 26.78
C GLY A 242 -25.09 24.83 27.31
N TYR A 243 -25.76 25.59 26.44
CA TYR A 243 -26.72 26.62 26.83
C TYR A 243 -27.92 26.02 27.58
N VAL A 244 -28.59 25.00 27.02
CA VAL A 244 -29.80 24.40 27.58
C VAL A 244 -29.51 23.73 28.93
N VAL A 245 -28.47 22.90 29.01
CA VAL A 245 -28.09 22.22 30.25
C VAL A 245 -27.73 23.19 31.36
N SER A 246 -26.93 24.20 31.04
CA SER A 246 -26.54 25.22 32.03
C SER A 246 -27.71 26.11 32.44
N TYR A 247 -28.63 26.43 31.52
CA TYR A 247 -29.85 27.16 31.83
C TYR A 247 -30.77 26.35 32.75
N LEU A 248 -31.00 25.08 32.48
CA LEU A 248 -31.82 24.19 33.33
C LEU A 248 -31.20 24.00 34.71
N SER A 249 -29.89 23.73 34.76
CA SER A 249 -29.14 23.58 36.01
C SER A 249 -29.21 24.86 36.87
N GLY A 250 -28.98 26.03 36.26
CA GLY A 250 -29.08 27.29 36.96
C GLY A 250 -30.51 27.62 37.39
N ASN A 251 -31.50 27.24 36.58
CA ASN A 251 -32.92 27.42 36.90
C ASN A 251 -33.34 26.56 38.07
N SER A 252 -32.85 25.34 38.18
CA SER A 252 -33.10 24.43 39.30
C SER A 252 -32.47 24.92 40.60
N ARG A 253 -31.39 25.73 40.54
CA ARG A 253 -30.67 26.23 41.70
C ARG A 253 -30.81 27.75 41.83
N ARG A 254 -31.96 28.31 41.43
CA ARG A 254 -32.26 29.78 41.51
C ARG A 254 -32.14 30.35 42.91
N GLU A 255 -32.59 29.61 43.92
CA GLU A 255 -32.52 30.00 45.30
C GLU A 255 -31.10 30.23 45.78
N GLU A 256 -30.20 29.29 45.49
CA GLU A 256 -28.78 29.43 45.82
C GLU A 256 -28.14 30.67 45.15
N PHE A 257 -28.50 30.88 43.88
CA PHE A 257 -28.06 32.06 43.13
C PHE A 257 -28.56 33.37 43.75
N ALA A 258 -29.82 33.39 44.17
CA ALA A 258 -30.41 34.57 44.83
C ALA A 258 -29.81 34.82 46.22
N LEU A 259 -29.61 33.77 47.04
CA LEU A 259 -28.99 33.84 48.37
C LEU A 259 -27.55 34.39 48.30
N MET A 260 -26.72 33.94 47.38
CA MET A 260 -25.36 34.46 47.20
C MET A 260 -25.38 35.97 46.85
N ARG A 261 -26.36 36.40 46.05
CA ARG A 261 -26.51 37.81 45.69
C ARG A 261 -27.02 38.64 46.85
N LEU A 262 -27.91 38.13 47.71
CA LEU A 262 -28.37 38.81 48.95
C LEU A 262 -27.24 38.98 49.96
N GLN A 263 -26.28 38.06 49.96
CA GLN A 263 -25.05 38.16 50.78
C GLN A 263 -24.03 39.17 50.22
N GLY A 264 -24.36 39.92 49.17
CA GLY A 264 -23.52 40.96 48.60
C GLY A 264 -22.54 40.53 47.52
N ALA A 265 -22.61 39.27 47.04
CA ALA A 265 -21.75 38.81 45.96
C ALA A 265 -22.07 39.51 44.63
N LYS A 266 -21.04 39.94 43.88
CA LYS A 266 -21.19 40.56 42.57
C LYS A 266 -21.76 39.55 41.58
N LYS A 267 -22.64 39.98 40.66
CA LYS A 267 -23.28 39.14 39.61
C LYS A 267 -22.29 38.24 38.90
N ILE A 268 -21.18 38.80 38.46
CA ILE A 268 -20.12 38.08 37.74
C ILE A 268 -19.51 36.96 38.59
N LYS A 269 -19.29 37.24 39.92
CA LYS A 269 -18.67 36.28 40.81
C LYS A 269 -19.56 35.04 41.00
N VAL A 270 -20.87 35.25 41.16
CA VAL A 270 -21.85 34.14 41.27
C VAL A 270 -21.92 33.35 39.98
N SER A 271 -22.03 34.01 38.80
CA SER A 271 -22.02 33.34 37.49
C SER A 271 -20.74 32.52 37.25
N LEU A 272 -19.57 33.03 37.69
CA LEU A 272 -18.30 32.33 37.56
C LEU A 272 -18.23 31.04 38.42
N VAL A 273 -18.83 31.05 39.62
CA VAL A 273 -18.88 29.85 40.47
C VAL A 273 -19.68 28.73 39.80
N PHE A 274 -20.87 29.06 39.28
CA PHE A 274 -21.67 28.09 38.56
C PHE A 274 -21.02 27.61 37.24
N LEU A 275 -20.34 28.52 36.53
CA LEU A 275 -19.59 28.18 35.34
C LEU A 275 -18.41 27.23 35.64
N ALA A 276 -17.68 27.50 36.76
CA ALA A 276 -16.59 26.62 37.20
C ALA A 276 -17.08 25.21 37.57
N GLU A 277 -18.23 25.09 38.20
CA GLU A 277 -18.84 23.81 38.49
C GLU A 277 -19.18 23.03 37.21
N GLN A 278 -19.78 23.70 36.19
CA GLN A 278 -20.04 23.11 34.88
C GLN A 278 -18.75 22.72 34.16
N MET A 279 -17.73 23.54 34.24
CA MET A 279 -16.41 23.25 33.66
C MET A 279 -15.82 21.97 34.23
N LEU A 280 -15.89 21.75 35.54
CA LEU A 280 -15.42 20.52 36.19
C LEU A 280 -16.20 19.27 35.70
N LEU A 281 -17.53 19.39 35.58
CA LEU A 281 -18.37 18.30 35.10
C LEU A 281 -18.05 17.93 33.64
N VAL A 282 -17.85 18.90 32.76
CA VAL A 282 -17.51 18.69 31.36
C VAL A 282 -16.10 18.12 31.19
N LEU A 283 -15.14 18.60 32.01
CA LEU A 283 -13.78 18.03 32.03
C LEU A 283 -13.81 16.56 32.44
N ALA A 284 -14.59 16.22 33.49
CA ALA A 284 -14.73 14.81 33.89
C ALA A 284 -15.38 13.97 32.79
N GLY A 285 -16.40 14.48 32.10
CA GLY A 285 -17.04 13.82 30.97
C GLY A 285 -16.09 13.61 29.77
N ASN A 286 -15.30 14.64 29.43
CA ASN A 286 -14.30 14.54 28.38
C ASN A 286 -13.23 13.49 28.71
N LEU A 287 -12.71 13.48 29.95
CA LEU A 287 -11.72 12.47 30.37
C LEU A 287 -12.25 11.04 30.22
N VAL A 288 -13.50 10.80 30.60
CA VAL A 288 -14.12 9.48 30.41
C VAL A 288 -14.27 9.15 28.91
N GLY A 289 -14.70 10.14 28.11
CA GLY A 289 -14.80 9.98 26.65
C GLY A 289 -13.44 9.68 26.00
N ASP A 290 -12.40 10.40 26.41
CA ASP A 290 -11.03 10.21 25.90
C ASP A 290 -10.48 8.82 26.21
N VAL A 291 -10.75 8.30 27.42
CA VAL A 291 -10.33 6.94 27.79
C VAL A 291 -11.04 5.90 26.90
N VAL A 292 -12.34 6.05 26.64
CA VAL A 292 -13.10 5.12 25.79
C VAL A 292 -12.57 5.15 24.36
N ILE A 293 -12.26 6.33 23.84
CA ILE A 293 -11.75 6.51 22.48
C ILE A 293 -10.31 5.99 22.35
N ALA A 294 -9.46 6.24 23.35
CA ALA A 294 -8.08 5.76 23.36
C ALA A 294 -7.98 4.23 23.34
N LEU A 295 -8.97 3.54 23.87
CA LEU A 295 -9.07 2.07 23.77
C LEU A 295 -9.48 1.58 22.37
N ALA A 296 -10.13 2.43 21.57
CA ALA A 296 -10.66 2.07 20.27
C ALA A 296 -9.79 2.55 19.08
N VAL A 297 -9.05 3.65 19.23
CA VAL A 297 -8.33 4.33 18.14
C VAL A 297 -6.95 4.81 18.58
N PRO A 298 -5.85 4.40 17.89
CA PRO A 298 -4.48 4.77 18.28
C PRO A 298 -4.06 6.22 17.98
N ALA A 299 -4.92 7.06 17.37
CA ALA A 299 -4.60 8.42 16.91
C ALA A 299 -4.91 9.51 17.96
N PHE A 300 -4.19 9.52 19.08
CA PHE A 300 -4.47 10.38 20.24
C PHE A 300 -4.27 11.89 20.00
N THR A 301 -3.30 12.30 19.18
CA THR A 301 -2.93 13.72 19.03
C THR A 301 -3.96 14.57 18.29
N THR A 302 -4.60 14.03 17.28
CA THR A 302 -5.62 14.74 16.48
C THR A 302 -6.91 14.92 17.29
N MET A 303 -7.22 13.99 18.19
CA MET A 303 -8.40 14.06 19.05
C MET A 303 -8.31 15.15 20.11
N ALA A 304 -7.13 15.45 20.61
CA ALA A 304 -6.97 16.51 21.61
C ALA A 304 -7.44 17.87 21.10
N VAL A 305 -7.17 18.22 19.84
CA VAL A 305 -7.60 19.49 19.23
C VAL A 305 -9.14 19.55 19.11
N VAL A 306 -9.76 18.46 18.65
CA VAL A 306 -11.23 18.38 18.54
C VAL A 306 -11.89 18.50 19.89
N ASN A 307 -11.38 17.82 20.92
CA ASN A 307 -11.90 17.90 22.28
C ASN A 307 -11.80 19.31 22.87
N VAL A 308 -10.70 20.02 22.64
CA VAL A 308 -10.57 21.41 23.06
C VAL A 308 -11.60 22.31 22.39
N LEU A 309 -11.85 22.14 21.10
CA LEU A 309 -12.84 22.93 20.37
C LEU A 309 -14.28 22.66 20.85
N VAL A 310 -14.63 21.40 21.05
CA VAL A 310 -15.94 20.98 21.60
C VAL A 310 -16.12 21.51 23.03
N PHE A 311 -15.09 21.42 23.86
CA PHE A 311 -15.10 21.98 25.21
C PHE A 311 -15.32 23.49 25.22
N VAL A 312 -14.63 24.22 24.37
CA VAL A 312 -14.78 25.68 24.22
C VAL A 312 -16.19 26.04 23.75
N ALA A 313 -16.73 25.33 22.76
CA ALA A 313 -18.09 25.55 22.27
C ALA A 313 -19.14 25.34 23.37
N TYR A 314 -19.00 24.28 24.17
CA TYR A 314 -19.87 24.05 25.34
C TYR A 314 -19.79 25.18 26.35
N LEU A 315 -18.58 25.62 26.70
CA LEU A 315 -18.38 26.71 27.66
C LEU A 315 -18.97 28.04 27.20
N ILE A 316 -18.91 28.37 25.92
CA ILE A 316 -19.55 29.56 25.35
C ILE A 316 -21.05 29.48 25.56
N GLY A 317 -21.67 28.33 25.27
CA GLY A 317 -23.09 28.10 25.50
C GLY A 317 -23.48 28.24 26.98
N ALA A 318 -22.72 27.67 27.90
CA ALA A 318 -22.92 27.75 29.32
C ALA A 318 -22.77 29.21 29.83
N ALA A 319 -21.75 29.92 29.39
CA ALA A 319 -21.53 31.32 29.74
C ALA A 319 -22.67 32.21 29.29
N ALA A 320 -23.22 31.98 28.10
CA ALA A 320 -24.38 32.70 27.58
C ALA A 320 -25.63 32.46 28.45
N ALA A 321 -25.87 31.20 28.90
CA ALA A 321 -26.98 30.84 29.78
C ALA A 321 -26.89 31.55 31.14
N TYR A 322 -25.75 31.48 31.83
CA TYR A 322 -25.56 32.16 33.11
C TYR A 322 -25.51 33.68 32.97
N GLY A 323 -24.96 34.23 31.90
CA GLY A 323 -25.02 35.64 31.58
C GLY A 323 -26.43 36.16 31.42
N ARG A 324 -27.32 35.41 30.77
CA ARG A 324 -28.74 35.77 30.65
C ARG A 324 -29.45 35.70 32.00
N MET A 325 -29.20 34.65 32.79
CA MET A 325 -29.80 34.49 34.11
C MET A 325 -29.35 35.58 35.09
N SER A 326 -28.11 36.02 35.04
CA SER A 326 -27.58 37.08 35.89
C SER A 326 -28.16 38.48 35.63
N ARG A 327 -28.79 38.69 34.46
CA ARG A 327 -29.45 39.96 34.12
C ARG A 327 -30.82 40.12 34.81
N GLY A 328 -31.47 39.03 35.26
CA GLY A 328 -32.71 39.07 36.01
C GLY A 328 -32.59 39.82 37.36
N SER A 329 -33.64 40.58 37.79
CA SER A 329 -33.70 41.18 39.11
C SER A 329 -33.82 40.09 40.19
N VAL A 330 -33.21 40.33 41.38
CA VAL A 330 -33.29 39.36 42.51
C VAL A 330 -34.74 39.13 42.94
N VAL A 331 -35.57 40.15 42.83
CA VAL A 331 -37.01 40.09 43.16
C VAL A 331 -37.74 39.16 42.20
N TYR A 332 -37.42 39.18 40.89
CA TYR A 332 -38.02 38.31 39.88
C TYR A 332 -37.59 36.84 40.07
N LEU A 333 -36.34 36.60 40.51
CA LEU A 333 -35.82 35.27 40.77
C LEU A 333 -36.52 34.61 42.00
N LEU A 334 -36.92 35.42 42.98
CA LEU A 334 -37.60 34.94 44.18
C LEU A 334 -39.15 34.82 43.98
N SER A 335 -39.78 35.68 43.19
CA SER A 335 -41.22 35.63 42.93
C SER A 335 -41.65 34.51 42.00
N ALA A 336 -40.74 33.86 41.30
CA ALA A 336 -41.04 32.70 40.49
C ALA A 336 -41.03 31.34 41.24
N VAL A 337 -40.87 31.38 42.54
CA VAL A 337 -40.85 30.23 43.49
C VAL A 337 -42.21 30.01 44.18
N GLN A 338 -43.15 30.95 44.08
CA GLN A 338 -44.54 30.78 44.46
C GLN A 338 -45.38 30.32 43.24
#